data_e6f20f16ab886f8eee74a53226ab47df
#
_entry.id   e6f20f16ab886f8eee74a53226ab47df
#
_cell.length_a   1.000
_cell.length_b   1.000
_cell.length_c   1.000
_cell.angle_alpha   90.00
_cell.angle_beta   90.00
_cell.angle_gamma   90.00
#
_symmetry.space_group_name_H-M   'P 1'
#
loop_
_entity.id
_entity.type
_entity.pdbx_description
1 polymer ?
#
loop_
_entity_poly.entity_id
_entity_poly.type
_entity_poly.pdbx_seq_one_letter_code
_entity_poly.pdbx_strand_id
1 'polypeptide(L)'
;RAITEGRRMVGRVDKKVFGVPYVGRAIPIVEDGQIVGGISVSESIENEEFLLEVAGRLSKNVQDITAASEQLAAATQQLAAAAATLNRLAENAAKDVGRGDQVLEFIEEIAVNTNLLGINAAIEAAHIGHLGAGFNVVAREIRALADKTARYAKEAGGVIGSINKIIEDIRKHLQDVSRQAQEQSQTTQSMAGNLMEINRLAEELVSLAARLKGQDGEDNVFSRGGAPHAGSPD
;
A
#
# COMPACT_ATOMS: atom_id res chain seq x y z
N ARG A 1 -37.57 -47.67 2.02
CA ARG A 1 -38.10 -46.86 0.92
C ARG A 1 -37.70 -47.39 -0.46
N ALA A 2 -36.39 -47.58 -0.78
CA ALA A 2 -35.99 -48.13 -2.11
C ALA A 2 -36.67 -49.48 -2.41
N ILE A 3 -36.77 -50.37 -1.41
CA ILE A 3 -37.47 -51.68 -1.47
C ILE A 3 -38.98 -51.44 -1.63
N THR A 4 -39.56 -50.49 -0.90
CA THR A 4 -41.03 -50.22 -0.91
C THR A 4 -41.47 -49.58 -2.23
N GLU A 5 -40.61 -48.68 -2.78
CA GLU A 5 -40.94 -47.94 -3.97
C GLU A 5 -40.42 -48.62 -5.28
N GLY A 6 -39.64 -49.68 -5.14
CA GLY A 6 -39.14 -50.49 -6.27
C GLY A 6 -38.16 -49.74 -7.19
N ARG A 7 -37.53 -48.64 -6.71
CA ARG A 7 -36.65 -47.80 -7.51
C ARG A 7 -35.36 -47.41 -6.77
N ARG A 8 -34.34 -47.05 -7.55
CA ARG A 8 -33.10 -46.46 -7.00
C ARG A 8 -33.43 -45.18 -6.26
N MET A 9 -32.87 -45.00 -5.07
CA MET A 9 -32.96 -43.80 -4.29
C MET A 9 -31.57 -43.27 -3.95
N VAL A 10 -31.40 -41.96 -4.06
CA VAL A 10 -30.20 -41.24 -3.66
C VAL A 10 -30.63 -40.13 -2.70
N GLY A 11 -29.91 -39.96 -1.61
CA GLY A 11 -30.23 -38.92 -0.66
C GLY A 11 -29.02 -38.49 0.15
N ARG A 12 -28.97 -37.18 0.42
CA ARG A 12 -27.97 -36.59 1.31
C ARG A 12 -28.49 -36.66 2.74
N VAL A 13 -27.60 -37.07 3.65
CA VAL A 13 -27.90 -37.19 5.09
C VAL A 13 -26.93 -36.31 5.85
N ASP A 14 -27.48 -35.44 6.69
CA ASP A 14 -26.73 -34.51 7.55
C ASP A 14 -25.92 -35.30 8.59
N LYS A 15 -24.78 -34.72 9.00
CA LYS A 15 -23.88 -35.25 10.03
C LYS A 15 -24.56 -35.58 11.36
N LYS A 16 -25.73 -35.02 11.62
CA LYS A 16 -26.49 -35.29 12.87
C LYS A 16 -26.89 -36.74 13.05
N VAL A 17 -26.92 -37.53 11.98
CA VAL A 17 -27.38 -38.94 12.06
C VAL A 17 -26.24 -39.90 12.43
N PHE A 18 -25.07 -39.76 11.80
CA PHE A 18 -23.93 -40.64 12.01
C PHE A 18 -22.59 -39.89 12.31
N GLY A 19 -22.65 -38.63 12.63
CA GLY A 19 -21.47 -37.80 12.95
C GLY A 19 -20.72 -37.24 11.76
N VAL A 20 -20.96 -37.76 10.55
CA VAL A 20 -20.37 -37.30 9.30
C VAL A 20 -21.46 -37.11 8.25
N PRO A 21 -21.37 -36.09 7.36
CA PRO A 21 -22.30 -35.94 6.26
C PRO A 21 -22.00 -37.00 5.21
N TYR A 22 -23.06 -37.58 4.62
CA TYR A 22 -22.88 -38.62 3.61
C TYR A 22 -24.03 -38.60 2.57
N VAL A 23 -23.73 -39.16 1.40
CA VAL A 23 -24.73 -39.51 0.39
C VAL A 23 -24.99 -41.01 0.47
N GLY A 24 -26.25 -41.35 0.70
CA GLY A 24 -26.72 -42.72 0.68
C GLY A 24 -27.37 -43.08 -0.64
N ARG A 25 -26.98 -44.18 -1.23
CA ARG A 25 -27.60 -44.76 -2.44
C ARG A 25 -28.22 -46.08 -2.06
N ALA A 26 -29.50 -46.30 -2.39
CA ALA A 26 -30.19 -47.55 -2.14
C ALA A 26 -30.81 -48.07 -3.45
N ILE A 27 -30.57 -49.31 -3.77
CA ILE A 27 -31.02 -49.96 -5.01
C ILE A 27 -31.79 -51.22 -4.61
N PRO A 28 -33.01 -51.46 -5.08
CA PRO A 28 -33.74 -52.71 -4.89
C PRO A 28 -33.07 -53.84 -5.70
N ILE A 29 -33.04 -55.02 -5.14
CA ILE A 29 -32.63 -56.26 -5.82
C ILE A 29 -33.92 -56.92 -6.26
N VAL A 30 -34.03 -57.14 -7.58
CA VAL A 30 -35.24 -57.74 -8.19
C VAL A 30 -34.85 -59.10 -8.81
N GLU A 31 -35.60 -60.13 -8.49
CA GLU A 31 -35.49 -61.47 -9.04
C GLU A 31 -36.89 -61.88 -9.50
N ASP A 32 -37.01 -62.35 -10.75
CA ASP A 32 -38.28 -62.74 -11.39
C ASP A 32 -39.42 -61.69 -11.23
N GLY A 33 -39.05 -60.38 -11.29
CA GLY A 33 -40.00 -59.27 -11.20
C GLY A 33 -40.46 -58.95 -9.74
N GLN A 34 -39.95 -59.67 -8.74
CA GLN A 34 -40.22 -59.43 -7.34
C GLN A 34 -39.00 -58.80 -6.63
N ILE A 35 -39.27 -57.89 -5.72
CA ILE A 35 -38.18 -57.33 -4.93
C ILE A 35 -37.81 -58.27 -3.81
N VAL A 36 -36.64 -58.88 -3.93
CA VAL A 36 -36.10 -59.87 -2.97
C VAL A 36 -35.21 -59.26 -1.91
N GLY A 37 -34.76 -58.01 -2.11
CA GLY A 37 -33.90 -57.30 -1.18
C GLY A 37 -33.50 -55.91 -1.62
N GLY A 38 -32.48 -55.34 -0.98
CA GLY A 38 -31.90 -54.08 -1.41
C GLY A 38 -30.47 -53.95 -0.94
N ILE A 39 -29.67 -53.26 -1.72
CA ILE A 39 -28.32 -52.85 -1.35
C ILE A 39 -28.26 -51.35 -1.09
N SER A 40 -27.59 -50.95 -0.01
CA SER A 40 -27.33 -49.54 0.26
C SER A 40 -25.84 -49.28 0.38
N VAL A 41 -25.38 -48.23 -0.30
CA VAL A 41 -23.98 -47.77 -0.19
C VAL A 41 -24.04 -46.31 0.31
N SER A 42 -23.20 -46.02 1.26
CA SER A 42 -23.07 -44.63 1.81
C SER A 42 -21.64 -44.17 1.63
N GLU A 43 -21.49 -42.95 1.14
CA GLU A 43 -20.21 -42.33 0.90
C GLU A 43 -20.15 -40.99 1.64
N SER A 44 -19.07 -40.75 2.39
CA SER A 44 -18.88 -39.50 3.12
C SER A 44 -18.60 -38.36 2.15
N ILE A 45 -19.26 -37.23 2.36
CA ILE A 45 -19.08 -35.98 1.59
C ILE A 45 -18.38 -34.89 2.43
N GLU A 46 -17.70 -35.29 3.50
CA GLU A 46 -17.03 -34.36 4.40
C GLU A 46 -15.89 -33.60 3.68
N ASN A 47 -15.15 -34.29 2.83
CA ASN A 47 -14.06 -33.70 2.06
C ASN A 47 -14.55 -32.69 1.04
N GLU A 48 -15.69 -32.96 0.36
CA GLU A 48 -16.30 -32.05 -0.60
C GLU A 48 -16.78 -30.76 0.08
N GLU A 49 -17.46 -30.91 1.24
CA GLU A 49 -17.90 -29.76 2.04
C GLU A 49 -16.72 -28.92 2.52
N PHE A 50 -15.66 -29.57 2.99
CA PHE A 50 -14.42 -28.91 3.41
C PHE A 50 -13.76 -28.17 2.23
N LEU A 51 -13.65 -28.79 1.07
CA LEU A 51 -13.08 -28.16 -0.14
C LEU A 51 -13.88 -26.90 -0.55
N LEU A 52 -15.22 -26.98 -0.52
CA LEU A 52 -16.07 -25.84 -0.84
C LEU A 52 -15.93 -24.71 0.20
N GLU A 53 -15.81 -25.04 1.47
CA GLU A 53 -15.57 -24.04 2.52
C GLU A 53 -14.22 -23.35 2.33
N VAL A 54 -13.16 -24.15 2.09
CA VAL A 54 -11.80 -23.61 1.86
C VAL A 54 -11.78 -22.73 0.62
N ALA A 55 -12.37 -23.16 -0.49
CA ALA A 55 -12.44 -22.37 -1.72
C ALA A 55 -13.21 -21.05 -1.51
N GLY A 56 -14.33 -21.10 -0.77
CA GLY A 56 -15.09 -19.89 -0.44
C GLY A 56 -14.29 -18.89 0.41
N ARG A 57 -13.56 -19.38 1.42
CA ARG A 57 -12.67 -18.56 2.25
C ARG A 57 -11.51 -17.98 1.42
N LEU A 58 -10.94 -18.79 0.52
CA LEU A 58 -9.86 -18.37 -0.36
C LEU A 58 -10.32 -17.26 -1.31
N SER A 59 -11.48 -17.41 -1.94
CA SER A 59 -12.07 -16.39 -2.82
C SER A 59 -12.33 -15.07 -2.08
N LYS A 60 -12.83 -15.13 -0.83
CA LYS A 60 -13.01 -13.95 -0.01
C LYS A 60 -11.68 -13.26 0.31
N ASN A 61 -10.66 -14.02 0.71
CA ASN A 61 -9.34 -13.49 0.99
C ASN A 61 -8.73 -12.81 -0.25
N VAL A 62 -8.92 -13.41 -1.44
CA VAL A 62 -8.48 -12.81 -2.71
C VAL A 62 -9.14 -11.45 -2.94
N GLN A 63 -10.45 -11.34 -2.71
CA GLN A 63 -11.17 -10.06 -2.83
C GLN A 63 -10.63 -9.00 -1.86
N ASP A 64 -10.41 -9.37 -0.59
CA ASP A 64 -9.90 -8.46 0.44
C ASP A 64 -8.47 -7.98 0.09
N ILE A 65 -7.59 -8.88 -0.38
CA ILE A 65 -6.23 -8.54 -0.78
C ILE A 65 -6.23 -7.72 -2.07
N THR A 66 -7.16 -7.97 -3.01
CA THR A 66 -7.29 -7.17 -4.25
C THR A 66 -7.64 -5.73 -3.90
N ALA A 67 -8.64 -5.51 -3.03
CA ALA A 67 -8.99 -4.17 -2.57
C ALA A 67 -7.83 -3.45 -1.87
N ALA A 68 -7.09 -4.16 -1.01
CA ALA A 68 -5.90 -3.61 -0.35
C ALA A 68 -4.80 -3.25 -1.36
N SER A 69 -4.61 -4.08 -2.42
CA SER A 69 -3.63 -3.82 -3.47
C SER A 69 -3.98 -2.59 -4.31
N GLU A 70 -5.26 -2.38 -4.61
CA GLU A 70 -5.75 -1.18 -5.30
C GLU A 70 -5.51 0.09 -4.47
N GLN A 71 -5.79 0.04 -3.16
CA GLN A 71 -5.49 1.14 -2.24
C GLN A 71 -3.99 1.42 -2.17
N LEU A 72 -3.16 0.37 -2.13
CA LEU A 72 -1.70 0.50 -2.13
C LEU A 72 -1.20 1.13 -3.43
N ALA A 73 -1.73 0.75 -4.59
CA ALA A 73 -1.40 1.35 -5.88
C ALA A 73 -1.72 2.86 -5.90
N ALA A 74 -2.91 3.24 -5.43
CA ALA A 74 -3.32 4.64 -5.33
C ALA A 74 -2.39 5.44 -4.38
N ALA A 75 -2.07 4.89 -3.20
CA ALA A 75 -1.16 5.52 -2.24
C ALA A 75 0.26 5.69 -2.83
N THR A 76 0.74 4.70 -3.58
CA THR A 76 2.04 4.74 -4.26
C THR A 76 2.09 5.85 -5.33
N GLN A 77 1.02 6.01 -6.11
CA GLN A 77 0.91 7.11 -7.08
C GLN A 77 0.90 8.49 -6.40
N GLN A 78 0.18 8.63 -5.29
CA GLN A 78 0.17 9.85 -4.50
C GLN A 78 1.56 10.16 -3.93
N LEU A 79 2.27 9.16 -3.43
CA LEU A 79 3.63 9.30 -2.92
C LEU A 79 4.60 9.78 -4.01
N ALA A 80 4.53 9.21 -5.21
CA ALA A 80 5.35 9.62 -6.36
C ALA A 80 5.04 11.08 -6.76
N ALA A 81 3.77 11.47 -6.80
CA ALA A 81 3.36 12.84 -7.12
C ALA A 81 3.82 13.85 -6.05
N ALA A 82 3.73 13.47 -4.76
CA ALA A 82 4.23 14.28 -3.66
C ALA A 82 5.76 14.45 -3.73
N ALA A 83 6.51 13.37 -4.00
CA ALA A 83 7.96 13.43 -4.18
C ALA A 83 8.37 14.35 -5.34
N ALA A 84 7.69 14.27 -6.48
CA ALA A 84 7.91 15.17 -7.61
C ALA A 84 7.65 16.65 -7.26
N THR A 85 6.58 16.91 -6.50
CA THR A 85 6.25 18.26 -6.05
C THR A 85 7.29 18.81 -5.08
N LEU A 86 7.73 17.99 -4.12
CA LEU A 86 8.78 18.36 -3.17
C LEU A 86 10.12 18.57 -3.86
N ASN A 87 10.46 17.79 -4.90
CA ASN A 87 11.68 18.00 -5.66
C ASN A 87 11.68 19.37 -6.36
N ARG A 88 10.55 19.77 -6.95
CA ARG A 88 10.40 21.10 -7.54
C ARG A 88 10.51 22.24 -6.50
N LEU A 89 9.97 22.04 -5.29
CA LEU A 89 10.13 23.00 -4.21
C LEU A 89 11.58 23.11 -3.75
N ALA A 90 12.30 21.99 -3.64
CA ALA A 90 13.72 21.98 -3.31
C ALA A 90 14.57 22.67 -4.39
N GLU A 91 14.23 22.50 -5.67
CA GLU A 91 14.87 23.24 -6.78
C GLU A 91 14.66 24.76 -6.69
N ASN A 92 13.44 25.17 -6.38
CA ASN A 92 13.13 26.60 -6.20
C ASN A 92 13.85 27.17 -4.96
N ALA A 93 13.86 26.44 -3.85
CA ALA A 93 14.59 26.83 -2.66
C ALA A 93 16.10 26.97 -2.94
N ALA A 94 16.71 26.04 -3.71
CA ALA A 94 18.10 26.15 -4.10
C ALA A 94 18.39 27.40 -4.94
N LYS A 95 17.49 27.78 -5.85
CA LYS A 95 17.60 29.02 -6.64
C LYS A 95 17.53 30.25 -5.77
N ASP A 96 16.58 30.29 -4.81
CA ASP A 96 16.43 31.44 -3.91
C ASP A 96 17.62 31.58 -2.96
N VAL A 97 18.16 30.45 -2.46
CA VAL A 97 19.37 30.42 -1.66
C VAL A 97 20.58 30.93 -2.48
N GLY A 98 20.72 30.50 -3.75
CA GLY A 98 21.78 31.01 -4.64
C GLY A 98 21.66 32.51 -4.90
N ARG A 99 20.44 33.07 -4.99
CA ARG A 99 20.23 34.52 -5.05
C ARG A 99 20.63 35.22 -3.76
N GLY A 100 20.32 34.60 -2.61
CA GLY A 100 20.76 35.10 -1.29
C GLY A 100 22.27 35.18 -1.19
N ASP A 101 22.97 34.20 -1.70
CA ASP A 101 24.45 34.15 -1.72
C ASP A 101 25.02 35.32 -2.53
N GLN A 102 24.47 35.60 -3.74
CA GLN A 102 24.86 36.76 -4.54
C GLN A 102 24.61 38.11 -3.81
N VAL A 103 23.53 38.22 -3.06
CA VAL A 103 23.24 39.44 -2.27
C VAL A 103 24.28 39.57 -1.14
N LEU A 104 24.70 38.50 -0.51
CA LEU A 104 25.73 38.55 0.54
C LEU A 104 27.09 38.95 -0.04
N GLU A 105 27.49 38.42 -1.19
CA GLU A 105 28.71 38.86 -1.90
C GLU A 105 28.67 40.39 -2.17
N PHE A 106 27.53 40.89 -2.65
CA PHE A 106 27.39 42.31 -2.89
C PHE A 106 27.47 43.13 -1.60
N ILE A 107 26.89 42.64 -0.49
CA ILE A 107 27.00 43.31 0.84
C ILE A 107 28.46 43.34 1.30
N GLU A 108 29.20 42.25 1.08
CA GLU A 108 30.62 42.16 1.43
C GLU A 108 31.47 43.15 0.62
N GLU A 109 31.18 43.29 -0.69
CA GLU A 109 31.81 44.29 -1.55
C GLU A 109 31.51 45.71 -1.09
N ILE A 110 30.24 46.01 -0.74
CA ILE A 110 29.86 47.32 -0.17
C ILE A 110 30.61 47.61 1.12
N ALA A 111 30.75 46.60 2.01
CA ALA A 111 31.46 46.74 3.25
C ALA A 111 32.94 47.06 3.02
N VAL A 112 33.60 46.35 2.11
CA VAL A 112 34.98 46.59 1.73
C VAL A 112 35.14 48.03 1.17
N ASN A 113 34.28 48.46 0.26
CA ASN A 113 34.33 49.82 -0.33
C ASN A 113 34.06 50.87 0.71
N THR A 114 33.11 50.65 1.64
CA THR A 114 32.83 51.56 2.75
C THR A 114 34.02 51.70 3.72
N ASN A 115 34.71 50.61 4.01
CA ASN A 115 35.92 50.62 4.80
C ASN A 115 37.04 51.46 4.12
N LEU A 116 37.23 51.26 2.79
CA LEU A 116 38.19 52.08 2.01
C LEU A 116 37.83 53.58 2.03
N LEU A 117 36.54 53.95 1.90
CA LEU A 117 36.09 55.31 2.03
C LEU A 117 36.35 55.87 3.43
N GLY A 118 36.14 55.08 4.48
CA GLY A 118 36.44 55.43 5.85
C GLY A 118 37.95 55.66 6.09
N ILE A 119 38.81 54.85 5.46
CA ILE A 119 40.25 55.06 5.48
C ILE A 119 40.66 56.37 4.82
N ASN A 120 40.14 56.63 3.59
CA ASN A 120 40.42 57.87 2.87
C ASN A 120 39.94 59.09 3.66
N ALA A 121 38.72 59.06 4.24
CA ALA A 121 38.23 60.13 5.10
C ALA A 121 39.06 60.33 6.36
N ALA A 122 39.62 59.28 6.96
CA ALA A 122 40.54 59.43 8.13
C ALA A 122 41.85 60.03 7.72
N ILE A 123 42.39 59.70 6.53
CA ILE A 123 43.64 60.32 6.02
C ILE A 123 43.42 61.81 5.76
N GLU A 124 42.32 62.21 5.13
CA GLU A 124 42.01 63.60 4.84
C GLU A 124 41.77 64.41 6.14
N ALA A 125 41.04 63.80 7.09
CA ALA A 125 40.85 64.40 8.41
C ALA A 125 42.18 64.64 9.17
N ALA A 126 43.15 63.72 9.02
CA ALA A 126 44.50 63.88 9.58
C ALA A 126 45.28 65.02 8.91
N HIS A 127 45.11 65.18 7.58
CA HIS A 127 45.78 66.20 6.79
C HIS A 127 45.36 67.63 7.20
N ILE A 128 44.09 67.82 7.63
CA ILE A 128 43.54 69.08 8.10
C ILE A 128 43.98 69.43 9.56
N GLY A 129 44.61 68.50 10.27
CA GLY A 129 45.12 68.70 11.62
C GLY A 129 44.01 68.82 12.67
N HIS A 130 44.16 69.80 13.60
CA HIS A 130 43.22 69.94 14.71
C HIS A 130 41.77 70.21 14.29
N LEU A 131 41.51 70.83 13.16
CA LEU A 131 40.16 71.10 12.67
C LEU A 131 39.53 69.80 12.13
N GLY A 132 40.27 68.77 11.80
CA GLY A 132 39.78 67.46 11.32
C GLY A 132 39.44 66.46 12.44
N ALA A 133 39.64 66.81 13.74
CA ALA A 133 39.46 65.85 14.81
C ALA A 133 38.06 65.25 14.87
N GLY A 134 37.00 66.01 14.65
CA GLY A 134 35.62 65.52 14.55
C GLY A 134 35.37 64.58 13.39
N PHE A 135 35.95 64.90 12.21
CA PHE A 135 35.86 64.04 11.03
C PHE A 135 36.58 62.71 11.20
N ASN A 136 37.71 62.70 11.95
CA ASN A 136 38.43 61.47 12.23
C ASN A 136 37.61 60.51 13.13
N VAL A 137 36.79 61.04 14.06
CA VAL A 137 35.87 60.18 14.85
C VAL A 137 34.84 59.53 13.96
N VAL A 138 34.21 60.28 13.05
CA VAL A 138 33.22 59.74 12.10
C VAL A 138 33.85 58.73 11.14
N ALA A 139 35.05 59.00 10.65
CA ALA A 139 35.76 58.07 9.77
C ALA A 139 36.07 56.76 10.46
N ARG A 140 36.46 56.76 11.73
CA ARG A 140 36.67 55.53 12.53
C ARG A 140 35.37 54.76 12.75
N GLU A 141 34.26 55.45 13.02
CA GLU A 141 32.96 54.82 13.21
C GLU A 141 32.46 54.17 11.91
N ILE A 142 32.64 54.85 10.74
CA ILE A 142 32.34 54.26 9.41
C ILE A 142 33.14 52.95 9.22
N ARG A 143 34.41 52.95 9.51
CA ARG A 143 35.24 51.74 9.38
C ARG A 143 34.77 50.63 10.31
N ALA A 144 34.48 50.95 11.58
CA ALA A 144 33.98 49.96 12.55
C ALA A 144 32.64 49.35 12.08
N LEU A 145 31.75 50.16 11.50
CA LEU A 145 30.49 49.69 10.92
C LEU A 145 30.71 48.79 9.69
N ALA A 146 31.63 49.19 8.78
CA ALA A 146 32.00 48.42 7.61
C ALA A 146 32.57 47.03 8.00
N ASP A 147 33.50 46.97 8.96
CA ASP A 147 34.06 45.72 9.47
C ASP A 147 32.99 44.82 10.12
N LYS A 148 32.04 45.41 10.85
CA LYS A 148 30.92 44.72 11.46
C LYS A 148 29.97 44.15 10.39
N THR A 149 29.71 44.94 9.35
CA THR A 149 28.87 44.51 8.20
C THR A 149 29.49 43.32 7.46
N ALA A 150 30.82 43.40 7.16
CA ALA A 150 31.52 42.28 6.51
C ALA A 150 31.47 40.99 7.34
N ARG A 151 31.64 41.09 8.68
CA ARG A 151 31.51 39.92 9.56
C ARG A 151 30.11 39.30 9.49
N TYR A 152 29.06 40.12 9.57
CA TYR A 152 27.70 39.61 9.50
C TYR A 152 27.34 39.02 8.13
N ALA A 153 27.83 39.62 7.05
CA ALA A 153 27.66 39.03 5.72
C ALA A 153 28.31 37.63 5.66
N LYS A 154 29.53 37.48 6.18
CA LYS A 154 30.21 36.18 6.24
C LYS A 154 29.49 35.17 7.12
N GLU A 155 28.99 35.57 8.29
CA GLU A 155 28.19 34.68 9.16
C GLU A 155 26.91 34.21 8.45
N ALA A 156 26.22 35.14 7.78
CA ALA A 156 25.03 34.83 6.99
C ALA A 156 25.34 33.88 5.82
N GLY A 157 26.50 34.05 5.14
CA GLY A 157 26.98 33.13 4.12
C GLY A 157 27.17 31.70 4.66
N GLY A 158 27.67 31.57 5.88
CA GLY A 158 27.78 30.27 6.55
C GLY A 158 26.40 29.60 6.77
N VAL A 159 25.38 30.40 7.13
CA VAL A 159 24.00 29.89 7.25
C VAL A 159 23.44 29.46 5.90
N ILE A 160 23.64 30.28 4.87
CA ILE A 160 23.26 29.97 3.48
C ILE A 160 23.92 28.65 3.00
N GLY A 161 25.19 28.48 3.24
CA GLY A 161 25.91 27.23 2.92
C GLY A 161 25.34 26.02 3.63
N SER A 162 24.90 26.18 4.89
CA SER A 162 24.24 25.11 5.65
C SER A 162 22.84 24.76 5.06
N ILE A 163 22.08 25.76 4.64
CA ILE A 163 20.77 25.57 4.00
C ILE A 163 20.94 24.84 2.66
N ASN A 164 21.94 25.21 1.84
CA ASN A 164 22.26 24.50 0.59
C ASN A 164 22.50 23.01 0.82
N LYS A 165 23.28 22.69 1.85
CA LYS A 165 23.53 21.29 2.20
C LYS A 165 22.25 20.53 2.58
N ILE A 166 21.38 21.16 3.37
CA ILE A 166 20.08 20.57 3.73
C ILE A 166 19.22 20.32 2.50
N ILE A 167 19.17 21.28 1.55
CA ILE A 167 18.41 21.14 0.30
C ILE A 167 18.97 19.96 -0.54
N GLU A 168 20.28 19.81 -0.59
CA GLU A 168 20.90 18.69 -1.31
C GLU A 168 20.56 17.33 -0.67
N ASP A 169 20.57 17.25 0.66
CA ASP A 169 20.17 16.04 1.38
C ASP A 169 18.68 15.72 1.16
N ILE A 170 17.80 16.74 1.17
CA ILE A 170 16.38 16.58 0.81
C ILE A 170 16.25 15.99 -0.59
N ARG A 171 16.97 16.50 -1.59
CA ARG A 171 16.90 15.99 -2.96
C ARG A 171 17.32 14.52 -3.06
N LYS A 172 18.36 14.12 -2.34
CA LYS A 172 18.80 12.69 -2.28
C LYS A 172 17.67 11.82 -1.70
N HIS A 173 17.08 12.23 -0.58
CA HIS A 173 15.97 11.48 0.01
C HIS A 173 14.75 11.39 -0.91
N LEU A 174 14.43 12.45 -1.66
CA LEU A 174 13.32 12.43 -2.63
C LEU A 174 13.59 11.49 -3.81
N GLN A 175 14.83 11.35 -4.24
CA GLN A 175 15.22 10.34 -5.25
C GLN A 175 15.01 8.92 -4.71
N ASP A 176 15.37 8.66 -3.46
CA ASP A 176 15.14 7.37 -2.81
C ASP A 176 13.65 7.06 -2.68
N VAL A 177 12.84 8.04 -2.27
CA VAL A 177 11.37 7.90 -2.20
C VAL A 177 10.78 7.59 -3.58
N SER A 178 11.25 8.25 -4.64
CA SER A 178 10.79 8.00 -6.01
C SER A 178 11.14 6.58 -6.47
N ARG A 179 12.35 6.11 -6.17
CA ARG A 179 12.77 4.73 -6.45
C ARG A 179 11.92 3.72 -5.69
N GLN A 180 11.70 3.93 -4.39
CA GLN A 180 10.86 3.05 -3.58
C GLN A 180 9.41 3.00 -4.09
N ALA A 181 8.84 4.14 -4.49
CA ALA A 181 7.50 4.18 -5.09
C ALA A 181 7.45 3.34 -6.38
N GLN A 182 8.49 3.37 -7.19
CA GLN A 182 8.56 2.57 -8.41
C GLN A 182 8.67 1.05 -8.12
N GLU A 183 9.51 0.65 -7.18
CA GLU A 183 9.63 -0.73 -6.72
C GLU A 183 8.30 -1.25 -6.11
N GLN A 184 7.63 -0.40 -5.33
CA GLN A 184 6.33 -0.73 -4.75
C GLN A 184 5.24 -0.90 -5.81
N SER A 185 5.25 -0.07 -6.88
CA SER A 185 4.34 -0.22 -8.02
C SER A 185 4.53 -1.57 -8.72
N GLN A 186 5.78 -1.98 -8.96
CA GLN A 186 6.08 -3.28 -9.56
C GLN A 186 5.63 -4.45 -8.67
N THR A 187 5.87 -4.33 -7.36
CA THR A 187 5.42 -5.33 -6.39
C THR A 187 3.91 -5.48 -6.39
N THR A 188 3.17 -4.36 -6.44
CA THR A 188 1.70 -4.36 -6.49
C THR A 188 1.18 -4.99 -7.79
N GLN A 189 1.83 -4.74 -8.93
CA GLN A 189 1.50 -5.41 -10.19
C GLN A 189 1.74 -6.92 -10.13
N SER A 190 2.85 -7.36 -9.55
CA SER A 190 3.13 -8.79 -9.35
C SER A 190 2.12 -9.44 -8.42
N MET A 191 1.69 -8.73 -7.36
CA MET A 191 0.65 -9.20 -6.45
C MET A 191 -0.68 -9.40 -7.18
N ALA A 192 -1.08 -8.50 -8.08
CA ALA A 192 -2.29 -8.66 -8.89
C ALA A 192 -2.23 -9.93 -9.77
N GLY A 193 -1.07 -10.22 -10.36
CA GLY A 193 -0.86 -11.47 -11.11
C GLY A 193 -1.03 -12.73 -10.23
N ASN A 194 -0.42 -12.73 -9.04
CA ASN A 194 -0.53 -13.84 -8.10
C ASN A 194 -1.98 -14.04 -7.61
N LEU A 195 -2.73 -12.95 -7.37
CA LEU A 195 -4.13 -13.02 -6.95
C LEU A 195 -5.03 -13.62 -8.03
N MET A 196 -4.79 -13.33 -9.31
CA MET A 196 -5.51 -13.97 -10.42
C MET A 196 -5.26 -15.48 -10.43
N GLU A 197 -4.04 -15.93 -10.21
CA GLU A 197 -3.71 -17.35 -10.14
C GLU A 197 -4.35 -18.04 -8.93
N ILE A 198 -4.34 -17.40 -7.77
CA ILE A 198 -5.01 -17.92 -6.56
C ILE A 198 -6.52 -18.03 -6.78
N ASN A 199 -7.14 -17.04 -7.43
CA ASN A 199 -8.57 -17.09 -7.76
C ASN A 199 -8.87 -18.26 -8.70
N ARG A 200 -8.04 -18.48 -9.73
CA ARG A 200 -8.15 -19.63 -10.63
C ARG A 200 -8.08 -20.96 -9.88
N LEU A 201 -7.14 -21.08 -8.93
CA LEU A 201 -7.03 -22.28 -8.10
C LEU A 201 -8.26 -22.47 -7.19
N ALA A 202 -8.83 -21.40 -6.65
CA ALA A 202 -10.08 -21.46 -5.88
C ALA A 202 -11.26 -21.98 -6.75
N GLU A 203 -11.37 -21.51 -7.98
CA GLU A 203 -12.39 -21.99 -8.93
C GLU A 203 -12.17 -23.47 -9.31
N GLU A 204 -10.93 -23.91 -9.45
CA GLU A 204 -10.61 -25.33 -9.69
C GLU A 204 -10.99 -26.21 -8.50
N LEU A 205 -10.78 -25.75 -7.25
CA LEU A 205 -11.23 -26.45 -6.06
C LEU A 205 -12.76 -26.61 -6.04
N VAL A 206 -13.50 -25.54 -6.37
CA VAL A 206 -14.97 -25.60 -6.51
C VAL A 206 -15.37 -26.61 -7.58
N SER A 207 -14.71 -26.57 -8.73
CA SER A 207 -14.97 -27.52 -9.83
C SER A 207 -14.66 -28.97 -9.43
N LEU A 208 -13.56 -29.19 -8.71
CA LEU A 208 -13.20 -30.52 -8.19
C LEU A 208 -14.25 -31.04 -7.21
N ALA A 209 -14.65 -30.22 -6.23
CA ALA A 209 -15.69 -30.56 -5.27
C ALA A 209 -17.04 -30.85 -5.97
N ALA A 210 -17.38 -30.06 -7.01
CA ALA A 210 -18.58 -30.29 -7.80
C ALA A 210 -18.50 -31.59 -8.61
N ARG A 211 -17.35 -31.97 -9.16
CA ARG A 211 -17.16 -33.25 -9.87
C ARG A 211 -17.26 -34.43 -8.92
N LEU A 212 -16.67 -34.35 -7.74
CA LEU A 212 -16.83 -35.35 -6.70
C LEU A 212 -18.30 -35.52 -6.31
N LYS A 213 -19.04 -34.39 -6.21
CA LYS A 213 -20.49 -34.39 -5.95
C LYS A 213 -21.31 -34.84 -7.17
N GLY A 214 -20.91 -34.52 -8.39
CA GLY A 214 -21.67 -34.78 -9.62
C GLY A 214 -21.58 -36.22 -10.11
N GLN A 215 -20.61 -37.03 -9.64
CA GLN A 215 -20.70 -38.49 -9.79
C GLN A 215 -21.89 -39.08 -9.04
N ASP A 216 -22.56 -38.28 -8.20
CA ASP A 216 -23.72 -38.61 -7.39
C ASP A 216 -25.07 -38.12 -8.00
N GLY A 217 -25.03 -37.53 -9.21
CA GLY A 217 -26.09 -36.75 -9.80
C GLY A 217 -27.32 -37.47 -10.16
N GLU A 218 -28.35 -36.94 -10.40
CA GLU A 218 -29.64 -37.17 -11.03
C GLU A 218 -30.68 -37.90 -10.21
N ASP A 219 -30.93 -37.87 -9.01
CA ASP A 219 -32.25 -38.11 -8.40
C ASP A 219 -32.26 -37.78 -6.90
N ASN A 220 -32.31 -36.49 -6.55
CA ASN A 220 -32.45 -36.08 -5.16
C ASN A 220 -33.89 -36.21 -4.66
N VAL A 221 -34.26 -37.40 -4.21
CA VAL A 221 -35.64 -37.72 -3.73
C VAL A 221 -35.83 -37.38 -2.23
N PHE A 222 -34.75 -37.08 -1.49
CA PHE A 222 -34.85 -36.86 -0.04
C PHE A 222 -35.13 -35.40 0.37
N SER A 223 -35.17 -34.44 -0.52
CA SER A 223 -35.36 -33.03 -0.15
C SER A 223 -36.81 -32.60 0.12
N ARG A 224 -37.78 -33.50 -0.01
CA ARG A 224 -39.15 -33.24 0.43
C ARG A 224 -39.45 -33.93 1.77
N GLY A 225 -39.14 -33.23 2.85
CA GLY A 225 -39.56 -33.62 4.19
C GLY A 225 -41.09 -33.58 4.31
N GLY A 226 -41.70 -34.71 4.04
CA GLY A 226 -43.05 -34.97 4.50
C GLY A 226 -42.95 -35.57 5.91
N ALA A 227 -43.45 -34.87 6.92
CA ALA A 227 -43.63 -35.42 8.26
C ALA A 227 -44.44 -36.74 8.18
N PRO A 228 -44.14 -37.77 9.00
CA PRO A 228 -44.99 -38.94 9.07
C PRO A 228 -46.32 -38.54 9.68
N HIS A 229 -47.41 -38.70 8.94
CA HIS A 229 -48.74 -38.73 9.50
C HIS A 229 -48.81 -39.84 10.53
N ALA A 230 -48.90 -39.46 11.80
CA ALA A 230 -49.37 -40.35 12.84
C ALA A 230 -50.83 -40.74 12.52
N GLY A 231 -51.00 -41.93 12.00
CA GLY A 231 -52.31 -42.57 11.90
C GLY A 231 -52.70 -43.01 13.29
N SER A 232 -53.81 -42.48 13.80
CA SER A 232 -54.47 -42.95 15.01
C SER A 232 -54.99 -44.40 14.81
N PRO A 233 -54.94 -45.20 15.84
CA PRO A 233 -55.62 -46.49 15.81
C PRO A 233 -57.12 -46.28 16.12
N ASP A 234 -57.97 -46.95 15.37
CA ASP A 234 -59.26 -47.48 15.80
C ASP A 234 -59.24 -48.99 15.62
#